data_28c4e22f03bca4cdf759c723c1052629
#
_entry.id   28c4e22f03bca4cdf759c723c1052629
#
_cell.length_a   1.000
_cell.length_b   1.000
_cell.length_c   1.000
_cell.angle_alpha   90.00
_cell.angle_beta   90.00
_cell.angle_gamma   90.00
#
_symmetry.space_group_name_H-M   'P 1'
#
loop_
_entity.id
_entity.type
_entity.pdbx_description
1 polymer ?
#
loop_
_entity_poly.entity_id
_entity_poly.type
_entity_poly.pdbx_seq_one_letter_code
_entity_poly.pdbx_strand_id
1 'polypeptide(L)'
;IGGTSAVNQRIRIRGLEDSNLKVTIDGARQEGKLFYHMGDITIDPDLLKQADVAVGNNSVTLGNDALGGAVAFKTVDAADLLKPGQKIGAKLKAGYASNNDELLTSATVFGAPSDNVDLLAYYGKRDTSSGEDGEGRELFEDSESESFLLKAGAYVGNDHHVGASFSRTEKEGIFPFRPDFPSRSEPPIPQQVKRDTYGIDYKFNPSNPLIDIDTNVYQTKTRILRDSDYINDPGFDFNAQVQTTGAKIQNTSDIATNVGTHKLISGIEHYKKESEMESDFVKTGSDEATNTSVYLEDQWRNGKLTLTPGVRYDRYKSPEFIAGGKTYDNVVGALAASYEIAPLTQVFASYTQLFNGPDLSQTIFNSDGDKTYVNNDLKAEEGSNAEVGIVTTLRDLTVAGDALQLSGKYFETDIENYIEFVRAGGSRVGMNCTTGQLGTSAAPEACQGVINKDEDFKIKGVELAADYKMNNFSMGLSYSRARSKGDKTGYSIPSVTGSSSESGDKYMVNLAYSPTETTNIGWRSTYVASVMPNTSANDIEKPSYDVHDIFMNYLPKQIEGLKATVGVYNLFDEAYASHSSRLNPIDDVATDFEPGRNIKASLTYQF
;
A
#
# COMPACT_ATOMS: atom_id res chain seq x y z
N ILE A 1 2.88 7.79 -2.38
CA ILE A 1 2.79 7.71 -0.92
C ILE A 1 2.64 9.15 -0.44
N GLY A 2 1.77 9.40 0.51
CA GLY A 2 1.59 10.67 1.19
C GLY A 2 1.63 10.45 2.70
N GLY A 3 1.81 11.54 3.45
CA GLY A 3 2.01 11.54 4.88
C GLY A 3 3.50 11.62 5.25
N THR A 4 3.84 12.63 6.05
CA THR A 4 5.24 12.94 6.40
C THR A 4 5.64 12.29 7.70
N SER A 5 4.71 12.16 8.65
CA SER A 5 4.97 11.50 9.92
C SER A 5 5.20 10.00 9.75
N ALA A 6 6.15 9.44 10.49
CA ALA A 6 6.45 8.01 10.49
C ALA A 6 5.23 7.12 10.82
N VAL A 7 4.24 7.66 11.53
CA VAL A 7 3.02 6.93 11.93
C VAL A 7 1.80 7.25 11.05
N ASN A 8 1.99 7.99 9.96
CA ASN A 8 0.93 8.34 9.01
C ASN A 8 1.42 8.32 7.56
N GLN A 9 1.84 7.18 7.07
CA GLN A 9 2.21 7.02 5.66
C GLN A 9 1.14 6.23 4.92
N ARG A 10 0.64 6.79 3.81
CA ARG A 10 -0.50 6.25 3.08
C ARG A 10 -0.17 5.99 1.62
N ILE A 11 -0.72 4.90 1.07
CA ILE A 11 -0.67 4.61 -0.36
C ILE A 11 -2.02 4.94 -0.97
N ARG A 12 -2.01 5.59 -2.14
CA ARG A 12 -3.20 5.79 -2.97
C ARG A 12 -2.94 5.27 -4.38
N ILE A 13 -3.93 4.59 -4.94
CA ILE A 13 -3.90 4.11 -6.33
C ILE A 13 -5.15 4.64 -7.03
N ARG A 14 -4.98 5.42 -8.11
CA ARG A 14 -6.08 5.99 -8.92
C ARG A 14 -7.09 6.79 -8.10
N GLY A 15 -6.65 7.44 -7.03
CA GLY A 15 -7.53 8.19 -6.14
C GLY A 15 -8.23 7.33 -5.07
N LEU A 16 -8.07 6.03 -5.05
CA LEU A 16 -8.55 5.16 -3.97
C LEU A 16 -7.51 5.06 -2.86
N GLU A 17 -7.99 5.10 -1.63
CA GLU A 17 -7.15 5.08 -0.42
C GLU A 17 -6.72 3.66 -0.04
N ASP A 18 -5.77 3.57 0.87
CA ASP A 18 -5.22 2.31 1.40
C ASP A 18 -6.29 1.36 1.99
N SER A 19 -7.40 1.89 2.50
CA SER A 19 -8.56 1.08 2.92
C SER A 19 -9.25 0.32 1.78
N ASN A 20 -8.99 0.72 0.54
CA ASN A 20 -9.53 0.09 -0.68
C ASN A 20 -8.43 -0.66 -1.46
N LEU A 21 -7.28 -0.89 -0.83
CA LEU A 21 -6.13 -1.58 -1.41
C LEU A 21 -5.77 -2.81 -0.57
N LYS A 22 -5.52 -3.93 -1.23
CA LYS A 22 -4.96 -5.10 -0.56
C LYS A 22 -3.45 -4.92 -0.42
N VAL A 23 -2.97 -4.78 0.81
CA VAL A 23 -1.53 -4.71 1.10
C VAL A 23 -1.07 -6.00 1.76
N THR A 24 0.05 -6.56 1.32
CA THR A 24 0.63 -7.77 1.91
C THR A 24 2.14 -7.66 2.07
N ILE A 25 2.70 -8.31 3.09
CA ILE A 25 4.13 -8.53 3.27
C ILE A 25 4.35 -10.05 3.33
N ASP A 26 5.15 -10.60 2.42
CA ASP A 26 5.36 -12.04 2.27
C ASP A 26 4.04 -12.84 2.27
N GLY A 27 3.00 -12.31 1.62
CA GLY A 27 1.67 -12.92 1.56
C GLY A 27 0.75 -12.63 2.76
N ALA A 28 1.27 -12.18 3.89
CA ALA A 28 0.48 -11.80 5.06
C ALA A 28 -0.23 -10.46 4.86
N ARG A 29 -1.55 -10.42 5.02
CA ARG A 29 -2.34 -9.18 4.94
C ARG A 29 -1.91 -8.18 6.00
N GLN A 30 -1.84 -6.92 5.61
CA GLN A 30 -1.48 -5.79 6.47
C GLN A 30 -2.67 -4.87 6.62
N GLU A 31 -2.96 -4.49 7.86
CA GLU A 31 -3.98 -3.48 8.18
C GLU A 31 -3.27 -2.16 8.47
N GLY A 32 -3.28 -1.27 7.50
CA GLY A 32 -2.56 0.02 7.61
C GLY A 32 -3.37 1.11 8.27
N LYS A 33 -4.71 1.03 8.21
CA LYS A 33 -5.61 2.07 8.66
C LYS A 33 -6.43 1.60 9.85
N LEU A 34 -5.88 1.74 11.03
CA LEU A 34 -6.58 1.43 12.28
C LEU A 34 -7.32 2.62 12.84
N PHE A 35 -6.82 3.81 12.61
CA PHE A 35 -7.41 5.07 13.03
C PHE A 35 -7.29 6.09 11.89
N TYR A 36 -8.32 6.91 11.67
CA TYR A 36 -8.33 7.80 10.49
C TYR A 36 -7.24 8.88 10.49
N HIS A 37 -6.62 9.16 11.63
CA HIS A 37 -5.49 10.06 11.79
C HIS A 37 -4.13 9.37 11.81
N MET A 38 -4.11 8.05 11.90
CA MET A 38 -2.89 7.24 11.93
C MET A 38 -3.06 6.07 10.97
N GLY A 39 -2.07 5.82 10.17
CA GLY A 39 -2.08 4.68 9.26
C GLY A 39 -0.66 4.45 8.79
N ASP A 40 -0.09 3.31 9.12
CA ASP A 40 1.25 2.95 8.68
C ASP A 40 1.24 1.58 8.01
N ILE A 41 1.39 1.64 6.70
CA ILE A 41 1.61 0.45 5.85
C ILE A 41 3.05 0.37 5.38
N THR A 42 3.93 1.24 5.89
CA THR A 42 5.32 1.26 5.49
C THR A 42 6.09 0.11 6.10
N ILE A 43 7.07 -0.33 5.37
CA ILE A 43 8.07 -1.30 5.77
C ILE A 43 9.44 -0.67 5.56
N ASP A 44 10.39 -1.00 6.43
CA ASP A 44 11.77 -0.55 6.24
C ASP A 44 12.27 -0.99 4.85
N PRO A 45 12.69 -0.06 3.98
CA PRO A 45 13.17 -0.41 2.65
C PRO A 45 14.34 -1.39 2.64
N ASP A 46 15.14 -1.45 3.71
CA ASP A 46 16.27 -2.36 3.82
C ASP A 46 15.84 -3.84 4.00
N LEU A 47 14.58 -4.07 4.37
CA LEU A 47 13.98 -5.39 4.43
C LEU A 47 13.46 -5.89 3.07
N LEU A 48 13.26 -4.98 2.11
CA LEU A 48 12.59 -5.31 0.86
C LEU A 48 13.57 -5.80 -0.22
N LYS A 49 13.17 -6.88 -0.91
CA LYS A 49 13.76 -7.26 -2.19
C LYS A 49 12.87 -6.88 -3.38
N GLN A 50 11.56 -6.77 -3.16
CA GLN A 50 10.59 -6.52 -4.24
C GLN A 50 9.32 -5.87 -3.70
N ALA A 51 8.73 -5.00 -4.50
CA ALA A 51 7.38 -4.49 -4.32
C ALA A 51 6.62 -4.65 -5.65
N ASP A 52 5.57 -5.46 -5.64
CA ASP A 52 4.69 -5.68 -6.77
C ASP A 52 3.43 -4.83 -6.58
N VAL A 53 3.12 -3.98 -7.56
CA VAL A 53 1.94 -3.12 -7.53
C VAL A 53 0.99 -3.51 -8.65
N ALA A 54 -0.16 -4.05 -8.29
CA ALA A 54 -1.27 -4.26 -9.21
C ALA A 54 -2.15 -2.99 -9.20
N VAL A 55 -2.02 -2.19 -10.25
CA VAL A 55 -2.80 -0.96 -10.42
C VAL A 55 -4.13 -1.31 -11.09
N GLY A 56 -5.22 -1.16 -10.34
CA GLY A 56 -6.53 -1.70 -10.70
C GLY A 56 -6.64 -3.21 -10.39
N ASN A 57 -7.88 -3.68 -10.20
CA ASN A 57 -8.14 -5.10 -10.02
C ASN A 57 -8.43 -5.73 -11.39
N ASN A 58 -7.56 -6.60 -11.86
CA ASN A 58 -7.66 -7.26 -13.16
C ASN A 58 -7.55 -8.79 -13.08
N SER A 59 -7.64 -9.36 -11.88
CA SER A 59 -7.55 -10.81 -11.63
C SER A 59 -8.39 -11.21 -10.43
N VAL A 60 -9.12 -12.32 -10.51
CA VAL A 60 -9.89 -12.87 -9.39
C VAL A 60 -9.00 -13.34 -8.22
N THR A 61 -7.70 -13.48 -8.43
CA THR A 61 -6.75 -13.89 -7.38
C THR A 61 -6.48 -12.78 -6.35
N LEU A 62 -6.77 -11.51 -6.66
CA LEU A 62 -6.61 -10.39 -5.74
C LEU A 62 -7.68 -10.41 -4.64
N GLY A 63 -8.93 -10.64 -5.01
CA GLY A 63 -10.05 -10.84 -4.07
C GLY A 63 -10.54 -9.58 -3.37
N ASN A 64 -11.17 -9.78 -2.22
CA ASN A 64 -11.73 -8.73 -1.36
C ASN A 64 -10.65 -7.73 -0.89
N ASP A 65 -11.04 -6.50 -0.58
CA ASP A 65 -10.19 -5.36 -0.19
C ASP A 65 -9.30 -4.79 -1.32
N ALA A 66 -9.54 -5.15 -2.58
CA ALA A 66 -8.72 -4.75 -3.73
C ALA A 66 -9.49 -3.93 -4.76
N LEU A 67 -10.36 -2.99 -4.34
CA LEU A 67 -11.12 -2.11 -5.27
C LEU A 67 -10.17 -1.30 -6.17
N GLY A 68 -9.11 -0.72 -5.59
CA GLY A 68 -8.10 0.07 -6.30
C GLY A 68 -6.92 -0.75 -6.81
N GLY A 69 -6.79 -2.00 -6.36
CA GLY A 69 -5.66 -2.87 -6.67
C GLY A 69 -4.95 -3.42 -5.44
N ALA A 70 -3.69 -3.82 -5.59
CA ALA A 70 -2.93 -4.42 -4.50
C ALA A 70 -1.46 -3.98 -4.50
N VAL A 71 -0.84 -4.03 -3.32
CA VAL A 71 0.60 -3.86 -3.13
C VAL A 71 1.13 -5.06 -2.36
N ALA A 72 2.04 -5.81 -2.98
CA ALA A 72 2.66 -6.97 -2.37
C ALA A 72 4.15 -6.71 -2.16
N PHE A 73 4.56 -6.60 -0.91
CA PHE A 73 5.95 -6.50 -0.52
C PHE A 73 6.54 -7.89 -0.29
N LYS A 74 7.77 -8.09 -0.75
CA LYS A 74 8.55 -9.29 -0.45
C LYS A 74 9.83 -8.90 0.27
N THR A 75 10.09 -9.53 1.40
CA THR A 75 11.30 -9.29 2.17
C THR A 75 12.48 -10.13 1.65
N VAL A 76 13.70 -9.70 1.95
CA VAL A 76 14.92 -10.41 1.56
C VAL A 76 15.01 -11.79 2.19
N ASP A 77 15.59 -12.73 1.46
CA ASP A 77 15.97 -14.06 1.93
C ASP A 77 17.50 -14.19 1.99
N ALA A 78 18.02 -15.19 2.68
CA ALA A 78 19.46 -15.42 2.73
C ALA A 78 20.06 -15.64 1.33
N ALA A 79 19.33 -16.33 0.45
CA ALA A 79 19.74 -16.60 -0.94
C ALA A 79 19.89 -15.31 -1.78
N ASP A 80 19.15 -14.24 -1.46
CA ASP A 80 19.24 -12.96 -2.17
C ASP A 80 20.56 -12.21 -1.86
N LEU A 81 21.20 -12.55 -0.75
CA LEU A 81 22.38 -11.86 -0.23
C LEU A 81 23.68 -12.69 -0.35
N LEU A 82 23.57 -14.02 -0.37
CA LEU A 82 24.72 -14.91 -0.47
C LEU A 82 25.35 -14.84 -1.86
N LYS A 83 26.68 -14.66 -1.90
CA LYS A 83 27.46 -14.78 -3.12
C LYS A 83 27.65 -16.27 -3.51
N PRO A 84 27.91 -16.58 -4.79
CA PRO A 84 28.19 -17.95 -5.20
C PRO A 84 29.31 -18.59 -4.36
N GLY A 85 29.02 -19.74 -3.72
CA GLY A 85 29.95 -20.46 -2.85
C GLY A 85 30.09 -19.92 -1.43
N GLN A 86 29.46 -18.79 -1.11
CA GLN A 86 29.43 -18.24 0.26
C GLN A 86 28.40 -19.00 1.11
N LYS A 87 28.79 -19.41 2.31
CA LYS A 87 27.90 -20.10 3.25
C LYS A 87 27.35 -19.22 4.37
N ILE A 88 28.03 -18.13 4.67
CA ILE A 88 27.63 -17.15 5.67
C ILE A 88 28.11 -15.77 5.24
N GLY A 89 27.35 -14.75 5.54
CA GLY A 89 27.70 -13.37 5.29
C GLY A 89 27.03 -12.42 6.27
N ALA A 90 27.49 -11.18 6.26
CA ALA A 90 26.84 -10.12 7.00
C ALA A 90 26.83 -8.84 6.17
N LYS A 91 25.83 -7.99 6.42
CA LYS A 91 25.67 -6.66 5.82
C LYS A 91 25.46 -5.64 6.93
N LEU A 92 26.26 -4.59 6.93
CA LEU A 92 26.13 -3.46 7.84
C LEU A 92 25.79 -2.21 7.03
N LYS A 93 24.93 -1.36 7.57
CA LYS A 93 24.59 -0.08 6.95
C LYS A 93 24.53 1.01 8.01
N ALA A 94 25.04 2.19 7.64
CA ALA A 94 24.84 3.42 8.37
C ALA A 94 24.38 4.51 7.38
N GLY A 95 23.47 5.37 7.81
CA GLY A 95 22.94 6.45 6.98
C GLY A 95 22.59 7.68 7.80
N TYR A 96 22.60 8.84 7.14
CA TYR A 96 22.22 10.13 7.71
C TYR A 96 21.37 10.91 6.72
N ALA A 97 20.39 11.66 7.25
CA ALA A 97 19.60 12.60 6.47
C ALA A 97 19.54 13.97 7.19
N SER A 98 19.85 15.03 6.44
CA SER A 98 20.12 16.36 7.00
C SER A 98 18.90 17.18 7.38
N ASN A 99 17.71 16.89 6.80
CA ASN A 99 16.54 17.72 7.06
C ASN A 99 15.96 17.50 8.47
N ASN A 100 16.01 16.26 8.94
CA ASN A 100 15.43 15.84 10.21
C ASN A 100 16.44 15.10 11.11
N ASP A 101 17.72 15.34 10.89
CA ASP A 101 18.85 14.72 11.62
C ASP A 101 18.72 13.17 11.76
N GLU A 102 18.05 12.53 10.79
CA GLU A 102 17.80 11.09 10.83
C GLU A 102 19.14 10.32 10.83
N LEU A 103 19.31 9.46 11.81
CA LEU A 103 20.41 8.51 11.88
C LEU A 103 19.89 7.08 11.71
N LEU A 104 20.28 6.42 10.64
CA LEU A 104 19.98 5.03 10.36
C LEU A 104 21.18 4.13 10.64
N THR A 105 20.97 3.05 11.37
CA THR A 105 21.92 1.94 11.49
C THR A 105 21.23 0.61 11.30
N SER A 106 21.85 -0.32 10.56
CA SER A 106 21.29 -1.67 10.44
C SER A 106 22.38 -2.73 10.28
N ALA A 107 22.02 -3.95 10.69
CA ALA A 107 22.85 -5.14 10.56
C ALA A 107 21.99 -6.32 10.06
N THR A 108 22.53 -7.07 9.10
CA THR A 108 21.93 -8.32 8.61
C THR A 108 22.99 -9.42 8.71
N VAL A 109 22.63 -10.55 9.27
CA VAL A 109 23.42 -11.79 9.22
C VAL A 109 22.61 -12.83 8.47
N PHE A 110 23.23 -13.52 7.53
CA PHE A 110 22.57 -14.47 6.66
C PHE A 110 23.49 -15.63 6.32
N GLY A 111 22.91 -16.78 6.05
CA GLY A 111 23.72 -17.95 5.71
C GLY A 111 22.91 -19.16 5.29
N ALA A 112 23.62 -20.09 4.63
CA ALA A 112 23.17 -21.43 4.30
C ALA A 112 24.15 -22.43 4.96
N PRO A 113 23.95 -22.80 6.25
CA PRO A 113 24.85 -23.69 6.98
C PRO A 113 24.89 -25.10 6.34
N SER A 114 23.88 -25.47 5.62
CA SER A 114 23.84 -26.64 4.76
C SER A 114 23.12 -26.32 3.44
N ASP A 115 23.22 -27.20 2.46
CA ASP A 115 22.55 -27.02 1.16
C ASP A 115 21.00 -27.03 1.29
N ASN A 116 20.49 -27.48 2.43
CA ASN A 116 19.06 -27.63 2.68
C ASN A 116 18.48 -26.65 3.71
N VAL A 117 19.29 -25.73 4.25
CA VAL A 117 18.82 -24.78 5.27
C VAL A 117 19.40 -23.42 5.01
N ASP A 118 18.56 -22.41 5.03
CA ASP A 118 18.95 -21.00 4.99
C ASP A 118 18.38 -20.24 6.19
N LEU A 119 19.11 -19.23 6.64
CA LEU A 119 18.79 -18.42 7.81
C LEU A 119 19.12 -16.95 7.54
N LEU A 120 18.26 -16.05 8.00
CA LEU A 120 18.50 -14.61 7.96
C LEU A 120 18.01 -13.95 9.25
N ALA A 121 18.81 -13.03 9.78
CA ALA A 121 18.42 -12.13 10.86
C ALA A 121 18.81 -10.70 10.48
N TYR A 122 17.87 -9.78 10.61
CA TYR A 122 18.04 -8.35 10.41
C TYR A 122 17.60 -7.57 11.63
N TYR A 123 18.33 -6.51 11.94
CA TYR A 123 17.94 -5.46 12.89
C TYR A 123 18.29 -4.10 12.28
N GLY A 124 17.38 -3.16 12.36
CA GLY A 124 17.57 -1.77 11.96
C GLY A 124 16.98 -0.82 12.97
N LYS A 125 17.67 0.29 13.19
CA LYS A 125 17.24 1.38 14.05
C LYS A 125 17.36 2.69 13.30
N ARG A 126 16.39 3.57 13.53
CA ARG A 126 16.31 4.90 12.95
C ARG A 126 15.87 5.88 14.03
N ASP A 127 16.70 6.84 14.32
CA ASP A 127 16.39 7.97 15.20
C ASP A 127 16.09 9.18 14.32
N THR A 128 15.01 9.91 14.60
CA THR A 128 14.52 11.01 13.78
C THR A 128 14.12 12.19 14.67
N SER A 129 14.57 13.38 14.32
CA SER A 129 14.16 14.64 14.96
C SER A 129 13.20 15.43 14.04
N SER A 130 12.69 16.56 14.51
CA SER A 130 11.91 17.49 13.69
C SER A 130 12.68 17.91 12.45
N GLY A 131 11.98 17.99 11.33
CA GLY A 131 12.47 18.54 10.08
C GLY A 131 11.82 19.88 9.75
N GLU A 132 12.09 20.36 8.55
CA GLU A 132 11.50 21.57 8.00
C GLU A 132 11.00 21.33 6.58
N ASP A 133 9.92 22.04 6.20
CA ASP A 133 9.49 22.10 4.80
C ASP A 133 10.31 23.15 4.00
N GLY A 134 9.99 23.36 2.71
CA GLY A 134 10.70 24.29 1.84
C GLY A 134 10.55 25.79 2.20
N GLU A 135 9.67 26.14 3.11
CA GLU A 135 9.50 27.51 3.66
C GLU A 135 10.02 27.63 5.10
N GLY A 136 10.68 26.58 5.63
CA GLY A 136 11.22 26.57 6.98
C GLY A 136 10.16 26.40 8.07
N ARG A 137 8.97 25.87 7.74
CA ARG A 137 7.98 25.48 8.74
C ARG A 137 8.40 24.16 9.37
N GLU A 138 8.36 24.10 10.69
CA GLU A 138 8.70 22.87 11.41
C GLU A 138 7.74 21.74 11.09
N LEU A 139 8.31 20.59 10.73
CA LEU A 139 7.63 19.30 10.64
C LEU A 139 7.99 18.53 11.91
N PHE A 140 7.15 18.69 12.92
CA PHE A 140 7.44 18.17 14.25
C PHE A 140 7.43 16.65 14.27
N GLU A 141 8.54 16.07 14.67
CA GLU A 141 8.69 14.64 14.98
C GLU A 141 9.91 14.47 15.89
N ASP A 142 9.77 13.69 16.96
CA ASP A 142 10.89 13.21 17.78
C ASP A 142 10.64 11.72 18.05
N SER A 143 11.22 10.88 17.22
CA SER A 143 10.82 9.48 17.14
C SER A 143 11.98 8.52 16.94
N GLU A 144 11.75 7.30 17.42
CA GLU A 144 12.58 6.13 17.17
C GLU A 144 11.78 5.08 16.39
N SER A 145 12.43 4.47 15.41
CA SER A 145 11.84 3.35 14.65
C SER A 145 12.79 2.17 14.69
N GLU A 146 12.30 1.04 15.15
CA GLU A 146 13.02 -0.23 15.14
C GLU A 146 12.36 -1.23 14.19
N SER A 147 13.20 -1.95 13.44
CA SER A 147 12.76 -2.99 12.50
C SER A 147 13.55 -4.26 12.73
N PHE A 148 12.84 -5.37 12.77
CA PHE A 148 13.41 -6.69 13.01
C PHE A 148 12.84 -7.71 12.02
N LEU A 149 13.69 -8.60 11.47
CA LEU A 149 13.28 -9.70 10.62
C LEU A 149 14.10 -10.95 10.93
N LEU A 150 13.41 -12.06 11.15
CA LEU A 150 13.99 -13.40 11.21
C LEU A 150 13.36 -14.26 10.13
N LYS A 151 14.17 -14.97 9.38
CA LYS A 151 13.71 -15.99 8.41
C LYS A 151 14.52 -17.27 8.53
N ALA A 152 13.85 -18.38 8.35
CA ALA A 152 14.45 -19.70 8.23
C ALA A 152 13.77 -20.47 7.10
N GLY A 153 14.55 -21.04 6.21
CA GLY A 153 14.08 -21.90 5.13
C GLY A 153 14.68 -23.31 5.26
N ALA A 154 13.89 -24.31 4.88
CA ALA A 154 14.34 -25.70 4.83
C ALA A 154 13.84 -26.38 3.55
N TYR A 155 14.76 -27.06 2.86
CA TYR A 155 14.49 -27.83 1.64
C TYR A 155 14.52 -29.32 1.99
N VAL A 156 13.47 -30.04 1.62
CA VAL A 156 13.37 -31.49 1.81
C VAL A 156 13.26 -32.16 0.44
N GLY A 157 14.33 -32.81 0.02
CA GLY A 157 14.48 -33.23 -1.38
C GLY A 157 14.58 -32.02 -2.31
N ASN A 158 14.13 -32.20 -3.55
CA ASN A 158 14.13 -31.13 -4.56
C ASN A 158 12.78 -30.43 -4.68
N ASP A 159 11.75 -30.99 -4.09
CA ASP A 159 10.36 -30.65 -4.38
C ASP A 159 9.66 -29.88 -3.25
N HIS A 160 10.22 -29.92 -2.04
CA HIS A 160 9.60 -29.32 -0.87
C HIS A 160 10.45 -28.18 -0.32
N HIS A 161 9.82 -27.06 -0.03
CA HIS A 161 10.40 -25.95 0.75
C HIS A 161 9.43 -25.54 1.85
N VAL A 162 9.95 -25.42 3.05
CA VAL A 162 9.24 -24.86 4.21
C VAL A 162 9.97 -23.62 4.68
N GLY A 163 9.26 -22.50 4.74
CA GLY A 163 9.75 -21.23 5.27
C GLY A 163 9.04 -20.86 6.56
N ALA A 164 9.76 -20.19 7.47
CA ALA A 164 9.18 -19.51 8.62
C ALA A 164 9.76 -18.11 8.73
N SER A 165 8.92 -17.14 9.04
CA SER A 165 9.30 -15.74 9.16
C SER A 165 8.68 -15.09 10.38
N PHE A 166 9.41 -14.15 10.97
CA PHE A 166 8.92 -13.20 11.95
C PHE A 166 9.46 -11.83 11.63
N SER A 167 8.59 -10.83 11.54
CA SER A 167 9.00 -9.44 11.42
C SER A 167 8.30 -8.58 12.47
N ARG A 168 9.01 -7.58 12.96
CA ARG A 168 8.50 -6.53 13.85
C ARG A 168 8.91 -5.18 13.30
N THR A 169 7.98 -4.25 13.27
CA THR A 169 8.25 -2.81 13.11
C THR A 169 7.60 -2.10 14.28
N GLU A 170 8.38 -1.30 14.99
CA GLU A 170 7.93 -0.50 16.12
C GLU A 170 8.38 0.94 15.88
N LYS A 171 7.47 1.86 16.00
CA LYS A 171 7.71 3.30 15.88
C LYS A 171 7.11 3.96 17.10
N GLU A 172 7.93 4.65 17.86
CA GLU A 172 7.50 5.33 19.07
C GLU A 172 8.15 6.71 19.14
N GLY A 173 7.48 7.65 19.80
CA GLY A 173 7.99 8.99 19.97
C GLY A 173 6.89 10.00 20.27
N ILE A 174 7.26 11.25 20.17
CA ILE A 174 6.34 12.38 20.29
C ILE A 174 5.99 12.85 18.88
N PHE A 175 4.72 12.77 18.55
CA PHE A 175 4.18 13.12 17.23
C PHE A 175 3.11 14.20 17.36
N PRO A 176 2.76 14.90 16.25
CA PRO A 176 1.59 15.75 16.23
C PRO A 176 0.37 15.01 16.77
N PHE A 177 -0.48 15.72 17.52
CA PHE A 177 -1.70 15.17 18.10
C PHE A 177 -2.56 14.39 17.08
N ARG A 178 -2.59 14.86 15.84
CA ARG A 178 -3.16 14.17 14.67
C ARG A 178 -2.11 14.10 13.57
N PRO A 179 -1.43 12.98 13.39
CA PRO A 179 -0.31 12.90 12.44
C PRO A 179 -0.69 13.19 10.98
N ASP A 180 -1.94 12.95 10.56
CA ASP A 180 -2.43 13.31 9.23
C ASP A 180 -2.95 14.75 9.13
N PHE A 181 -2.98 15.45 10.24
CA PHE A 181 -3.50 16.79 10.38
C PHE A 181 -2.66 17.55 11.40
N PRO A 182 -1.39 17.83 11.07
CA PRO A 182 -0.45 18.44 12.00
C PRO A 182 -0.86 19.88 12.30
N SER A 183 -1.88 20.04 13.16
CA SER A 183 -2.29 21.36 13.65
C SER A 183 -1.29 21.85 14.69
N ARG A 184 -0.63 22.96 14.41
CA ARG A 184 0.28 23.62 15.35
C ARG A 184 -0.43 24.17 16.59
N SER A 185 -1.76 24.17 16.62
CA SER A 185 -2.54 24.61 17.77
C SER A 185 -2.74 23.51 18.82
N GLU A 186 -2.47 22.25 18.45
CA GLU A 186 -2.58 21.09 19.35
C GLU A 186 -1.17 20.64 19.75
N PRO A 187 -0.89 20.46 21.06
CA PRO A 187 0.44 20.02 21.48
C PRO A 187 0.73 18.60 21.01
N PRO A 188 1.99 18.29 20.64
CA PRO A 188 2.39 16.94 20.31
C PRO A 188 2.28 16.02 21.53
N ILE A 189 2.02 14.73 21.28
CA ILE A 189 1.84 13.71 22.33
C ILE A 189 2.62 12.43 22.03
N PRO A 190 2.96 11.63 23.06
CA PRO A 190 3.53 10.31 22.86
C PRO A 190 2.57 9.39 22.10
N GLN A 191 3.10 8.72 21.08
CA GLN A 191 2.36 7.74 20.29
C GLN A 191 3.29 6.59 19.92
N GLN A 192 2.71 5.39 19.76
CA GLN A 192 3.42 4.20 19.33
C GLN A 192 2.58 3.43 18.30
N VAL A 193 3.24 2.97 17.24
CA VAL A 193 2.68 1.98 16.31
C VAL A 193 3.61 0.78 16.28
N LYS A 194 3.06 -0.39 16.59
CA LYS A 194 3.80 -1.66 16.59
C LYS A 194 3.09 -2.68 15.73
N ARG A 195 3.84 -3.30 14.82
CA ARG A 195 3.33 -4.35 13.95
C ARG A 195 4.22 -5.59 14.04
N ASP A 196 3.61 -6.71 14.41
CA ASP A 196 4.21 -8.04 14.41
C ASP A 196 3.59 -8.88 13.30
N THR A 197 4.42 -9.54 12.49
CA THR A 197 3.94 -10.48 11.46
C THR A 197 4.68 -11.80 11.61
N TYR A 198 3.92 -12.88 11.71
CA TYR A 198 4.40 -14.26 11.71
C TYR A 198 3.93 -14.94 10.44
N GLY A 199 4.81 -15.65 9.77
CA GLY A 199 4.51 -16.38 8.54
C GLY A 199 5.09 -17.79 8.54
N ILE A 200 4.36 -18.71 7.95
CA ILE A 200 4.84 -20.05 7.58
C ILE A 200 4.44 -20.25 6.12
N ASP A 201 5.44 -20.55 5.31
CA ASP A 201 5.27 -20.82 3.88
C ASP A 201 5.62 -22.28 3.60
N TYR A 202 4.84 -22.91 2.73
CA TYR A 202 5.17 -24.24 2.21
C TYR A 202 4.96 -24.28 0.71
N LYS A 203 6.00 -24.72 0.01
CA LYS A 203 5.96 -24.96 -1.43
C LYS A 203 6.19 -26.43 -1.72
N PHE A 204 5.37 -26.96 -2.61
CA PHE A 204 5.53 -28.30 -3.17
C PHE A 204 5.47 -28.22 -4.68
N ASN A 205 6.62 -28.37 -5.31
CA ASN A 205 6.78 -28.26 -6.76
C ASN A 205 7.54 -29.47 -7.32
N PRO A 206 6.84 -30.63 -7.47
CA PRO A 206 7.43 -31.83 -8.06
C PRO A 206 7.57 -31.68 -9.57
N SER A 207 8.22 -32.66 -10.23
CA SER A 207 8.35 -32.69 -11.69
C SER A 207 7.02 -32.84 -12.44
N ASN A 208 5.90 -33.04 -11.75
CA ASN A 208 4.57 -33.11 -12.35
C ASN A 208 4.04 -31.70 -12.65
N PRO A 209 3.84 -31.30 -13.92
CA PRO A 209 3.42 -29.94 -14.27
C PRO A 209 2.01 -29.56 -13.79
N LEU A 210 1.22 -30.52 -13.29
CA LEU A 210 -0.09 -30.25 -12.73
C LEU A 210 -0.04 -29.80 -11.26
N ILE A 211 1.14 -29.84 -10.64
CA ILE A 211 1.29 -29.60 -9.21
C ILE A 211 2.40 -28.58 -8.98
N ASP A 212 2.02 -27.39 -8.56
CA ASP A 212 2.87 -26.33 -8.00
C ASP A 212 2.07 -25.67 -6.88
N ILE A 213 2.19 -26.24 -5.68
CA ILE A 213 1.43 -25.82 -4.51
C ILE A 213 2.21 -24.75 -3.75
N ASP A 214 1.57 -23.63 -3.50
CA ASP A 214 2.03 -22.54 -2.63
C ASP A 214 1.04 -22.38 -1.49
N THR A 215 1.53 -22.50 -0.27
CA THR A 215 0.73 -22.36 0.95
C THR A 215 1.35 -21.30 1.83
N ASN A 216 0.51 -20.40 2.35
CA ASN A 216 0.92 -19.38 3.31
C ASN A 216 -0.05 -19.39 4.49
N VAL A 217 0.48 -19.45 5.71
CA VAL A 217 -0.27 -19.29 6.97
C VAL A 217 0.37 -18.16 7.74
N TYR A 218 -0.41 -17.19 8.17
CA TYR A 218 0.14 -16.00 8.79
C TYR A 218 -0.73 -15.46 9.93
N GLN A 219 -0.10 -14.67 10.78
CA GLN A 219 -0.75 -13.79 11.73
C GLN A 219 -0.04 -12.43 11.71
N THR A 220 -0.81 -11.36 11.51
CA THR A 220 -0.33 -9.98 11.64
C THR A 220 -1.08 -9.32 12.78
N LYS A 221 -0.36 -8.64 13.65
CA LYS A 221 -0.92 -7.86 14.75
C LYS A 221 -0.38 -6.45 14.70
N THR A 222 -1.26 -5.48 14.50
CA THR A 222 -0.92 -4.04 14.56
C THR A 222 -1.57 -3.44 15.78
N ARG A 223 -0.78 -2.74 16.58
CA ARG A 223 -1.21 -2.05 17.79
C ARG A 223 -0.85 -0.58 17.68
N ILE A 224 -1.78 0.28 18.08
CA ILE A 224 -1.60 1.71 18.23
C ILE A 224 -1.80 2.04 19.70
N LEU A 225 -0.85 2.78 20.26
CA LEU A 225 -0.96 3.35 21.59
C LEU A 225 -0.84 4.86 21.47
N ARG A 226 -1.71 5.56 22.15
CA ARG A 226 -1.75 7.02 22.17
C ARG A 226 -1.96 7.47 23.59
N ASP A 227 -1.10 8.36 24.06
CA ASP A 227 -1.09 8.88 25.42
C ASP A 227 -1.28 10.40 25.41
N SER A 228 -2.50 10.86 25.64
CA SER A 228 -2.86 12.27 25.76
C SER A 228 -2.90 12.76 27.20
N ASP A 229 -2.75 11.89 28.20
CA ASP A 229 -2.52 12.26 29.60
C ASP A 229 -1.26 13.13 29.74
N TYR A 230 -0.31 12.96 28.83
CA TYR A 230 0.89 13.79 28.71
C TYR A 230 0.59 15.30 28.66
N ILE A 231 -0.54 15.68 28.08
CA ILE A 231 -1.01 17.07 27.99
C ILE A 231 -2.18 17.37 28.92
N ASN A 232 -2.48 16.48 29.88
CA ASN A 232 -3.63 16.54 30.78
C ASN A 232 -4.99 16.58 30.05
N ASP A 233 -5.10 15.92 28.92
CA ASP A 233 -6.34 15.75 28.15
C ASP A 233 -6.65 14.26 27.95
N PRO A 234 -7.18 13.57 28.98
CA PRO A 234 -7.42 12.12 28.92
C PRO A 234 -8.47 11.70 27.89
N GLY A 235 -9.12 12.67 27.24
CA GLY A 235 -10.19 12.42 26.28
C GLY A 235 -9.77 11.74 24.99
N PHE A 236 -8.49 11.51 24.78
CA PHE A 236 -7.96 10.95 23.54
C PHE A 236 -6.96 9.82 23.74
N ASP A 237 -6.87 9.30 24.95
CA ASP A 237 -6.08 8.11 25.22
C ASP A 237 -6.72 6.87 24.63
N PHE A 238 -5.95 6.09 23.92
CA PHE A 238 -6.41 4.77 23.52
C PHE A 238 -5.26 3.80 23.28
N ASN A 239 -5.59 2.55 23.51
CA ASN A 239 -4.81 1.38 23.15
C ASN A 239 -5.67 0.52 22.24
N ALA A 240 -5.29 0.44 20.97
CA ALA A 240 -6.09 -0.23 19.97
C ALA A 240 -5.24 -1.23 19.18
N GLN A 241 -5.83 -2.37 18.84
CA GLN A 241 -5.16 -3.37 18.03
C GLN A 241 -6.09 -4.02 17.03
N VAL A 242 -5.52 -4.41 15.89
CA VAL A 242 -6.13 -5.34 14.96
C VAL A 242 -5.20 -6.51 14.74
N GLN A 243 -5.74 -7.72 14.85
CA GLN A 243 -5.05 -8.96 14.54
C GLN A 243 -5.72 -9.60 13.33
N THR A 244 -4.94 -9.93 12.31
CA THR A 244 -5.40 -10.70 11.16
C THR A 244 -4.69 -12.04 11.14
N THR A 245 -5.46 -13.13 11.20
CA THR A 245 -4.95 -14.50 11.04
C THR A 245 -5.51 -15.06 9.75
N GLY A 246 -4.65 -15.60 8.90
CA GLY A 246 -5.08 -16.11 7.60
C GLY A 246 -4.29 -17.30 7.11
N ALA A 247 -4.90 -17.99 6.16
CA ALA A 247 -4.28 -19.09 5.42
C ALA A 247 -4.71 -19.06 3.96
N LYS A 248 -3.77 -19.33 3.07
CA LYS A 248 -3.99 -19.45 1.63
C LYS A 248 -3.31 -20.71 1.12
N ILE A 249 -4.00 -21.47 0.29
CA ILE A 249 -3.44 -22.59 -0.48
C ILE A 249 -3.79 -22.35 -1.94
N GLN A 250 -2.77 -22.37 -2.80
CA GLN A 250 -2.91 -22.19 -4.24
C GLN A 250 -2.15 -23.28 -4.96
N ASN A 251 -2.76 -23.85 -6.00
CA ASN A 251 -2.07 -24.72 -6.94
C ASN A 251 -2.02 -24.07 -8.32
N THR A 252 -0.88 -24.18 -8.98
CA THR A 252 -0.70 -23.82 -10.39
C THR A 252 -0.48 -25.07 -11.19
N SER A 253 -1.25 -25.28 -12.26
CA SER A 253 -1.16 -26.44 -13.14
C SER A 253 -0.85 -25.99 -14.57
N ASP A 254 0.24 -26.46 -15.14
CA ASP A 254 0.56 -26.24 -16.55
C ASP A 254 0.05 -27.43 -17.39
N ILE A 255 -0.87 -27.14 -18.32
CA ILE A 255 -1.56 -28.14 -19.13
C ILE A 255 -1.36 -27.82 -20.60
N ALA A 256 -0.79 -28.77 -21.36
CA ALA A 256 -0.68 -28.66 -22.81
C ALA A 256 -1.81 -29.45 -23.49
N THR A 257 -2.51 -28.82 -24.44
CA THR A 257 -3.61 -29.39 -25.22
C THR A 257 -3.39 -29.19 -26.71
N ASN A 258 -4.23 -29.80 -27.53
CA ASN A 258 -4.18 -29.62 -28.99
C ASN A 258 -4.55 -28.21 -29.42
N VAL A 259 -5.21 -27.45 -28.55
CA VAL A 259 -5.73 -26.09 -28.81
C VAL A 259 -4.99 -25.00 -28.02
N GLY A 260 -3.83 -25.34 -27.48
CA GLY A 260 -3.01 -24.36 -26.75
C GLY A 260 -2.53 -24.87 -25.40
N THR A 261 -1.89 -23.98 -24.65
CA THR A 261 -1.41 -24.22 -23.29
C THR A 261 -2.29 -23.49 -22.28
N HIS A 262 -2.52 -24.11 -21.14
CA HIS A 262 -3.26 -23.55 -20.02
C HIS A 262 -2.33 -23.44 -18.82
N LYS A 263 -2.38 -22.32 -18.14
CA LYS A 263 -1.84 -22.15 -16.79
C LYS A 263 -3.03 -21.93 -15.85
N LEU A 264 -3.45 -23.02 -15.21
CA LEU A 264 -4.62 -23.03 -14.34
C LEU A 264 -4.20 -22.73 -12.91
N ILE A 265 -4.72 -21.65 -12.34
CA ILE A 265 -4.51 -21.22 -10.96
C ILE A 265 -5.79 -21.49 -10.19
N SER A 266 -5.72 -22.31 -9.15
CA SER A 266 -6.84 -22.60 -8.27
C SER A 266 -6.42 -22.41 -6.82
N GLY A 267 -7.31 -21.88 -5.97
CA GLY A 267 -6.93 -21.65 -4.59
C GLY A 267 -8.11 -21.45 -3.65
N ILE A 268 -7.78 -21.54 -2.37
CA ILE A 268 -8.64 -21.27 -1.23
C ILE A 268 -7.91 -20.29 -0.33
N GLU A 269 -8.62 -19.25 0.12
CA GLU A 269 -8.11 -18.27 1.09
C GLU A 269 -9.13 -18.15 2.23
N HIS A 270 -8.65 -18.15 3.45
CA HIS A 270 -9.44 -17.82 4.63
C HIS A 270 -8.68 -16.84 5.49
N TYR A 271 -9.37 -15.79 5.98
CA TYR A 271 -8.81 -14.93 7.00
C TYR A 271 -9.88 -14.47 8.00
N LYS A 272 -9.42 -14.17 9.20
CA LYS A 272 -10.17 -13.56 10.29
C LYS A 272 -9.43 -12.31 10.73
N LYS A 273 -10.14 -11.18 10.79
CA LYS A 273 -9.70 -9.92 11.39
C LYS A 273 -10.40 -9.78 12.73
N GLU A 274 -9.65 -9.45 13.76
CA GLU A 274 -10.15 -9.20 15.12
C GLU A 274 -9.62 -7.86 15.59
N SER A 275 -10.48 -7.04 16.11
CA SER A 275 -10.13 -5.74 16.65
C SER A 275 -10.46 -5.67 18.13
N GLU A 276 -9.65 -4.93 18.84
CA GLU A 276 -9.83 -4.65 20.25
C GLU A 276 -9.41 -3.19 20.50
N MET A 277 -10.21 -2.48 21.27
CA MET A 277 -9.92 -1.12 21.67
C MET A 277 -10.23 -0.93 23.14
N GLU A 278 -9.31 -0.30 23.86
CA GLU A 278 -9.44 0.15 25.23
C GLU A 278 -9.19 1.66 25.27
N SER A 279 -10.14 2.40 25.81
CA SER A 279 -10.05 3.85 26.01
C SER A 279 -10.85 4.22 27.24
N ASP A 280 -10.49 5.31 27.91
CA ASP A 280 -11.22 5.79 29.07
C ASP A 280 -12.66 6.22 28.74
N PHE A 281 -12.92 6.54 27.48
CA PHE A 281 -14.23 7.01 26.98
C PHE A 281 -15.03 5.96 26.23
N VAL A 282 -14.39 4.92 25.71
CA VAL A 282 -15.03 3.94 24.81
C VAL A 282 -14.58 2.55 25.22
N LYS A 283 -15.46 1.84 25.88
CA LYS A 283 -15.33 0.39 26.03
C LYS A 283 -15.97 -0.28 24.83
N THR A 284 -15.32 -0.20 23.68
CA THR A 284 -15.67 -1.09 22.58
C THR A 284 -15.07 -2.45 22.87
N GLY A 285 -15.93 -3.45 23.00
CA GLY A 285 -15.50 -4.83 23.03
C GLY A 285 -14.74 -5.20 21.74
N SER A 286 -14.31 -6.43 21.66
CA SER A 286 -13.73 -6.99 20.44
C SER A 286 -14.81 -7.15 19.36
N ASP A 287 -14.48 -6.83 18.11
CA ASP A 287 -15.30 -7.11 16.95
C ASP A 287 -14.51 -7.92 15.91
N GLU A 288 -15.20 -8.62 15.03
CA GLU A 288 -14.53 -9.50 14.08
C GLU A 288 -15.15 -9.46 12.68
N ALA A 289 -14.30 -9.64 11.69
CA ALA A 289 -14.70 -9.91 10.32
C ALA A 289 -14.02 -11.18 9.81
N THR A 290 -14.71 -11.97 8.98
CA THR A 290 -14.12 -13.17 8.39
C THR A 290 -14.40 -13.24 6.90
N ASN A 291 -13.45 -13.76 6.12
CA ASN A 291 -13.66 -14.09 4.72
C ASN A 291 -13.18 -15.51 4.42
N THR A 292 -13.99 -16.24 3.67
CA THR A 292 -13.58 -17.52 3.08
C THR A 292 -13.87 -17.47 1.59
N SER A 293 -12.88 -17.80 0.79
CA SER A 293 -13.02 -17.72 -0.65
C SER A 293 -12.40 -18.90 -1.37
N VAL A 294 -12.96 -19.21 -2.54
CA VAL A 294 -12.42 -20.15 -3.51
C VAL A 294 -12.34 -19.48 -4.88
N TYR A 295 -11.30 -19.72 -5.63
CA TYR A 295 -11.11 -19.12 -6.94
C TYR A 295 -10.44 -20.06 -7.94
N LEU A 296 -10.73 -19.79 -9.20
CA LEU A 296 -10.16 -20.46 -10.36
C LEU A 296 -9.91 -19.44 -11.46
N GLU A 297 -8.70 -19.43 -12.01
CA GLU A 297 -8.31 -18.59 -13.15
C GLU A 297 -7.50 -19.42 -14.12
N ASP A 298 -7.82 -19.36 -15.42
CA ASP A 298 -7.12 -20.09 -16.47
C ASP A 298 -6.48 -19.13 -17.47
N GLN A 299 -5.17 -19.09 -17.55
CA GLN A 299 -4.46 -18.40 -18.61
C GLN A 299 -4.25 -19.33 -19.81
N TRP A 300 -5.22 -19.32 -20.72
CA TRP A 300 -5.14 -20.07 -21.98
C TRP A 300 -4.38 -19.29 -23.04
N ARG A 301 -3.39 -19.93 -23.64
CA ARG A 301 -2.59 -19.34 -24.72
C ARG A 301 -2.62 -20.22 -25.98
N ASN A 302 -2.96 -19.60 -27.12
CA ASN A 302 -2.89 -20.23 -28.44
C ASN A 302 -2.24 -19.28 -29.44
N GLY A 303 -1.00 -19.55 -29.81
CA GLY A 303 -0.23 -18.70 -30.70
C GLY A 303 -0.07 -17.28 -30.14
N LYS A 304 -0.69 -16.31 -30.82
CA LYS A 304 -0.64 -14.89 -30.47
C LYS A 304 -1.72 -14.44 -29.49
N LEU A 305 -2.72 -15.28 -29.24
CA LEU A 305 -3.85 -14.97 -28.36
C LEU A 305 -3.61 -15.56 -26.98
N THR A 306 -3.83 -14.75 -25.94
CA THR A 306 -3.96 -15.21 -24.55
C THR A 306 -5.33 -14.75 -24.04
N LEU A 307 -6.09 -15.67 -23.45
CA LEU A 307 -7.34 -15.38 -22.74
C LEU A 307 -7.20 -15.84 -21.29
N THR A 308 -7.68 -15.01 -20.36
CA THR A 308 -7.60 -15.31 -18.92
C THR A 308 -8.98 -15.11 -18.30
N PRO A 309 -9.90 -16.11 -18.43
CA PRO A 309 -11.13 -16.14 -17.63
C PRO A 309 -10.82 -16.54 -16.18
N GLY A 310 -11.57 -15.95 -15.25
CA GLY A 310 -11.48 -16.27 -13.84
C GLY A 310 -12.84 -16.16 -13.15
N VAL A 311 -13.01 -16.91 -12.08
CA VAL A 311 -14.17 -16.84 -11.19
C VAL A 311 -13.73 -17.00 -9.74
N ARG A 312 -14.34 -16.24 -8.85
CA ARG A 312 -14.12 -16.31 -7.41
C ARG A 312 -15.45 -16.22 -6.68
N TYR A 313 -15.59 -17.02 -5.65
CA TYR A 313 -16.65 -16.91 -4.66
C TYR A 313 -16.07 -16.46 -3.33
N ASP A 314 -16.66 -15.45 -2.72
CA ASP A 314 -16.34 -14.94 -1.39
C ASP A 314 -17.55 -15.08 -0.47
N ARG A 315 -17.32 -15.59 0.73
CA ARG A 315 -18.26 -15.58 1.84
C ARG A 315 -17.66 -14.73 2.94
N TYR A 316 -18.18 -13.51 3.07
CA TYR A 316 -17.69 -12.49 3.99
C TYR A 316 -18.70 -12.25 5.10
N LYS A 317 -18.27 -12.35 6.36
CA LYS A 317 -19.04 -11.93 7.54
C LYS A 317 -18.51 -10.58 8.02
N SER A 318 -19.36 -9.57 8.05
CA SER A 318 -19.02 -8.23 8.50
C SER A 318 -18.92 -8.14 10.03
N PRO A 319 -18.25 -7.08 10.55
CA PRO A 319 -18.27 -6.75 11.98
C PRO A 319 -19.68 -6.51 12.50
N GLU A 320 -19.90 -6.85 13.78
CA GLU A 320 -21.21 -6.70 14.44
C GLU A 320 -21.57 -5.23 14.65
N PHE A 321 -20.60 -4.39 15.04
CA PHE A 321 -20.81 -2.94 15.26
C PHE A 321 -21.09 -2.15 13.99
N ILE A 322 -20.79 -2.71 12.82
CA ILE A 322 -21.00 -2.04 11.54
C ILE A 322 -22.30 -2.44 10.90
N ALA A 323 -22.48 -3.75 10.69
CA ALA A 323 -23.60 -4.30 9.93
C ALA A 323 -24.27 -5.49 10.63
N GLY A 324 -24.17 -5.57 11.96
CA GLY A 324 -24.83 -6.62 12.75
C GLY A 324 -24.32 -8.04 12.47
N GLY A 325 -23.05 -8.20 12.08
CA GLY A 325 -22.50 -9.52 11.76
C GLY A 325 -23.09 -10.15 10.49
N LYS A 326 -23.62 -9.34 9.58
CA LYS A 326 -24.24 -9.79 8.33
C LYS A 326 -23.26 -10.55 7.46
N THR A 327 -23.74 -11.62 6.83
CA THR A 327 -22.96 -12.40 5.87
C THR A 327 -23.31 -12.00 4.44
N TYR A 328 -22.28 -11.77 3.63
CA TYR A 328 -22.36 -11.47 2.22
C TYR A 328 -21.75 -12.65 1.45
N ASP A 329 -22.55 -13.24 0.57
CA ASP A 329 -22.11 -14.27 -0.37
C ASP A 329 -22.02 -13.61 -1.75
N ASN A 330 -20.84 -13.59 -2.36
CA ASN A 330 -20.63 -12.92 -3.65
C ASN A 330 -19.83 -13.80 -4.62
N VAL A 331 -20.17 -13.70 -5.91
CA VAL A 331 -19.43 -14.32 -7.01
C VAL A 331 -18.94 -13.23 -7.95
N VAL A 332 -17.64 -13.11 -8.10
CA VAL A 332 -17.00 -12.20 -9.06
C VAL A 332 -16.36 -12.95 -10.20
N GLY A 333 -16.53 -12.43 -11.41
CA GLY A 333 -15.90 -12.92 -12.62
C GLY A 333 -14.86 -11.94 -13.14
N ALA A 334 -13.85 -12.47 -13.82
CA ALA A 334 -12.88 -11.70 -14.57
C ALA A 334 -12.64 -12.32 -15.94
N LEU A 335 -12.36 -11.47 -16.92
CA LEU A 335 -11.89 -11.89 -18.24
C LEU A 335 -10.84 -10.90 -18.73
N ALA A 336 -9.63 -11.39 -18.96
CA ALA A 336 -8.60 -10.64 -19.66
C ALA A 336 -8.28 -11.30 -21.00
N ALA A 337 -7.95 -10.49 -22.00
CA ALA A 337 -7.52 -10.93 -23.31
C ALA A 337 -6.31 -10.13 -23.75
N SER A 338 -5.34 -10.76 -24.36
CA SER A 338 -4.24 -10.09 -25.03
C SER A 338 -3.91 -10.73 -26.37
N TYR A 339 -3.51 -9.91 -27.34
CA TYR A 339 -3.18 -10.37 -28.68
C TYR A 339 -1.90 -9.70 -29.19
N GLU A 340 -0.96 -10.50 -29.65
CA GLU A 340 0.27 -10.02 -30.27
C GLU A 340 -0.01 -9.63 -31.73
N ILE A 341 -0.15 -8.31 -31.97
CA ILE A 341 -0.44 -7.76 -33.31
C ILE A 341 0.80 -7.68 -34.19
N ALA A 342 1.98 -7.55 -33.60
CA ALA A 342 3.29 -7.57 -34.25
C ALA A 342 4.34 -8.10 -33.27
N PRO A 343 5.55 -8.51 -33.71
CA PRO A 343 6.62 -8.90 -32.80
C PRO A 343 6.84 -7.84 -31.70
N LEU A 344 6.84 -8.26 -30.45
CA LEU A 344 7.00 -7.40 -29.25
C LEU A 344 5.93 -6.30 -29.11
N THR A 345 4.80 -6.42 -29.84
CA THR A 345 3.68 -5.47 -29.74
C THR A 345 2.40 -6.22 -29.41
N GLN A 346 1.83 -5.91 -28.26
CA GLN A 346 0.64 -6.56 -27.72
C GLN A 346 -0.42 -5.54 -27.38
N VAL A 347 -1.66 -5.83 -27.76
CA VAL A 347 -2.86 -5.12 -27.27
C VAL A 347 -3.54 -6.00 -26.24
N PHE A 348 -4.15 -5.38 -25.23
CA PHE A 348 -4.86 -6.10 -24.18
C PHE A 348 -6.14 -5.37 -23.75
N ALA A 349 -7.07 -6.14 -23.23
CA ALA A 349 -8.27 -5.64 -22.56
C ALA A 349 -8.61 -6.56 -21.39
N SER A 350 -9.17 -5.99 -20.33
CA SER A 350 -9.68 -6.75 -19.18
C SER A 350 -10.97 -6.16 -18.64
N TYR A 351 -11.77 -7.02 -18.04
CA TYR A 351 -12.95 -6.67 -17.27
C TYR A 351 -13.00 -7.56 -16.04
N THR A 352 -13.14 -6.95 -14.85
CA THR A 352 -13.20 -7.66 -13.58
C THR A 352 -14.30 -7.07 -12.73
N GLN A 353 -15.18 -7.91 -12.19
CA GLN A 353 -16.13 -7.52 -11.17
C GLN A 353 -15.41 -7.32 -9.83
N LEU A 354 -15.89 -6.37 -9.04
CA LEU A 354 -15.31 -5.97 -7.76
C LEU A 354 -16.25 -6.30 -6.62
N PHE A 355 -15.68 -6.63 -5.47
CA PHE A 355 -16.39 -6.85 -4.23
C PHE A 355 -15.55 -6.39 -3.05
N ASN A 356 -16.15 -5.63 -2.13
CA ASN A 356 -15.53 -5.20 -0.88
C ASN A 356 -16.56 -5.19 0.24
N GLY A 357 -16.39 -6.06 1.25
CA GLY A 357 -17.25 -6.11 2.41
C GLY A 357 -17.02 -4.95 3.39
N PRO A 358 -18.02 -4.54 4.17
CA PRO A 358 -17.84 -3.54 5.24
C PRO A 358 -16.76 -3.98 6.22
N ASP A 359 -15.70 -3.17 6.40
CA ASP A 359 -14.52 -3.54 7.16
C ASP A 359 -14.44 -2.86 8.54
N LEU A 360 -13.71 -3.48 9.46
CA LEU A 360 -13.39 -2.98 10.80
C LEU A 360 -12.82 -1.56 10.80
N SER A 361 -12.00 -1.21 9.80
CA SER A 361 -11.39 0.11 9.66
C SER A 361 -12.39 1.26 9.49
N GLN A 362 -13.65 0.96 9.20
CA GLN A 362 -14.68 1.98 8.96
C GLN A 362 -15.25 2.60 10.23
N THR A 363 -15.23 1.91 11.36
CA THR A 363 -15.89 2.41 12.58
C THR A 363 -15.11 2.25 13.88
N ILE A 364 -14.21 1.31 13.98
CA ILE A 364 -13.64 0.84 15.25
C ILE A 364 -13.07 1.94 16.14
N PHE A 365 -12.34 2.88 15.57
CA PHE A 365 -11.68 3.93 16.33
C PHE A 365 -12.45 5.27 16.32
N ASN A 366 -13.69 5.23 15.89
CA ASN A 366 -14.56 6.38 15.83
C ASN A 366 -15.86 6.14 16.60
N SER A 367 -16.05 4.95 17.19
CA SER A 367 -17.27 4.62 17.91
C SER A 367 -17.16 5.05 19.36
N ASP A 368 -18.03 5.95 19.76
CA ASP A 368 -18.39 6.17 21.14
C ASP A 368 -19.47 5.12 21.46
N GLY A 369 -19.04 3.96 21.98
CA GLY A 369 -19.75 2.70 22.16
C GLY A 369 -21.29 2.71 22.15
N ASP A 370 -21.90 3.59 22.96
CA ASP A 370 -23.37 3.71 23.08
C ASP A 370 -24.00 4.58 21.98
N LYS A 371 -23.19 5.24 21.12
CA LYS A 371 -23.67 6.20 20.11
C LYS A 371 -23.33 5.77 18.68
N THR A 372 -23.14 4.48 18.45
CA THR A 372 -22.93 3.93 17.10
C THR A 372 -24.21 3.31 16.58
N TYR A 373 -24.63 3.72 15.39
CA TYR A 373 -25.73 3.08 14.68
C TYR A 373 -25.24 1.83 13.94
N VAL A 374 -25.82 0.68 14.27
CA VAL A 374 -25.55 -0.58 13.56
C VAL A 374 -26.48 -0.67 12.36
N ASN A 375 -25.93 -0.60 11.15
CA ASN A 375 -26.71 -0.61 9.92
C ASN A 375 -26.89 -2.04 9.37
N ASN A 376 -27.96 -2.71 9.81
CA ASN A 376 -28.27 -4.07 9.35
C ASN A 376 -28.63 -4.16 7.85
N ASP A 377 -28.98 -3.05 7.23
CA ASP A 377 -29.31 -2.97 5.80
C ASP A 377 -28.11 -2.61 4.92
N LEU A 378 -26.93 -2.40 5.54
CA LEU A 378 -25.71 -2.05 4.83
C LEU A 378 -25.40 -3.09 3.74
N LYS A 379 -25.08 -2.61 2.55
CA LYS A 379 -24.66 -3.43 1.41
C LYS A 379 -23.14 -3.39 1.31
N ALA A 380 -22.54 -4.44 0.78
CA ALA A 380 -21.13 -4.42 0.37
C ALA A 380 -20.93 -3.46 -0.81
N GLU A 381 -19.72 -2.93 -0.93
CA GLU A 381 -19.31 -2.20 -2.12
C GLU A 381 -19.08 -3.22 -3.25
N GLU A 382 -19.67 -2.95 -4.40
CA GLU A 382 -19.56 -3.75 -5.62
C GLU A 382 -19.15 -2.86 -6.79
N GLY A 383 -18.87 -3.46 -7.93
CA GLY A 383 -18.57 -2.68 -9.11
C GLY A 383 -17.81 -3.45 -10.17
N SER A 384 -17.08 -2.73 -10.99
CA SER A 384 -16.26 -3.32 -12.04
C SER A 384 -15.05 -2.46 -12.38
N ASN A 385 -13.99 -3.11 -12.86
CA ASN A 385 -12.83 -2.46 -13.44
C ASN A 385 -12.65 -2.94 -14.89
N ALA A 386 -12.60 -2.01 -15.83
CA ALA A 386 -12.35 -2.26 -17.25
C ALA A 386 -11.08 -1.54 -17.69
N GLU A 387 -10.23 -2.23 -18.42
CA GLU A 387 -8.99 -1.67 -18.96
C GLU A 387 -8.78 -2.08 -20.41
N VAL A 388 -8.19 -1.19 -21.19
CA VAL A 388 -7.71 -1.47 -22.55
C VAL A 388 -6.38 -0.77 -22.76
N GLY A 389 -5.44 -1.45 -23.40
CA GLY A 389 -4.12 -0.87 -23.59
C GLY A 389 -3.28 -1.55 -24.66
N ILE A 390 -2.09 -1.00 -24.80
CA ILE A 390 -1.05 -1.48 -25.71
C ILE A 390 0.30 -1.40 -25.03
N VAL A 391 1.14 -2.38 -25.29
CA VAL A 391 2.56 -2.36 -24.96
C VAL A 391 3.36 -2.77 -26.18
N THR A 392 4.46 -2.06 -26.44
CA THR A 392 5.38 -2.38 -27.54
C THR A 392 6.82 -2.15 -27.12
N THR A 393 7.72 -2.98 -27.61
CA THR A 393 9.16 -2.80 -27.41
C THR A 393 9.83 -2.67 -28.79
N LEU A 394 10.43 -1.52 -29.03
CA LEU A 394 11.24 -1.20 -30.20
C LEU A 394 12.70 -1.44 -29.84
N ARG A 395 13.45 -2.10 -30.72
CA ARG A 395 14.88 -2.41 -30.52
C ARG A 395 15.71 -1.80 -31.63
N ASP A 396 16.98 -1.54 -31.32
CA ASP A 396 17.98 -1.05 -32.28
C ASP A 396 17.53 0.24 -32.99
N LEU A 397 16.95 1.18 -32.25
CA LEU A 397 16.41 2.44 -32.77
C LEU A 397 17.49 3.46 -33.11
N THR A 398 18.46 3.62 -32.20
CA THR A 398 19.52 4.63 -32.32
C THR A 398 20.90 3.98 -32.36
N VAL A 399 21.12 2.94 -31.57
CA VAL A 399 22.34 2.14 -31.53
C VAL A 399 21.97 0.68 -31.35
N ALA A 400 22.87 -0.21 -31.82
CA ALA A 400 22.67 -1.64 -31.65
C ALA A 400 22.56 -2.02 -30.14
N GLY A 401 21.52 -2.76 -29.77
CA GLY A 401 21.26 -3.21 -28.41
C GLY A 401 20.44 -2.22 -27.56
N ASP A 402 20.02 -1.07 -28.10
CA ASP A 402 19.06 -0.22 -27.39
C ASP A 402 17.64 -0.81 -27.40
N ALA A 403 16.82 -0.41 -26.46
CA ALA A 403 15.42 -0.78 -26.40
C ALA A 403 14.56 0.37 -25.84
N LEU A 404 13.45 0.64 -26.53
CA LEU A 404 12.40 1.55 -26.09
C LEU A 404 11.12 0.74 -25.88
N GLN A 405 10.67 0.64 -24.63
CA GLN A 405 9.35 0.10 -24.30
C GLN A 405 8.36 1.26 -24.17
N LEU A 406 7.26 1.16 -24.88
CA LEU A 406 6.13 2.08 -24.79
C LEU A 406 4.90 1.34 -24.28
N SER A 407 4.20 1.93 -23.33
CA SER A 407 2.92 1.41 -22.86
C SER A 407 1.90 2.53 -22.71
N GLY A 408 0.66 2.20 -22.98
CA GLY A 408 -0.47 3.09 -22.77
C GLY A 408 -1.71 2.30 -22.44
N LYS A 409 -2.47 2.75 -21.44
CA LYS A 409 -3.76 2.17 -21.12
C LYS A 409 -4.77 3.22 -20.70
N TYR A 410 -6.02 2.95 -21.03
CA TYR A 410 -7.20 3.62 -20.51
C TYR A 410 -7.90 2.66 -19.55
N PHE A 411 -8.45 3.20 -18.48
CA PHE A 411 -9.23 2.43 -17.50
C PHE A 411 -10.50 3.15 -17.08
N GLU A 412 -11.46 2.35 -16.66
CA GLU A 412 -12.72 2.80 -16.05
C GLU A 412 -13.03 1.85 -14.88
N THR A 413 -13.25 2.42 -13.70
CA THR A 413 -13.66 1.67 -12.49
C THR A 413 -15.00 2.24 -12.03
N ASP A 414 -16.01 1.39 -11.93
CA ASP A 414 -17.31 1.70 -11.35
C ASP A 414 -17.35 1.16 -9.92
N ILE A 415 -17.88 1.96 -8.97
CA ILE A 415 -18.08 1.57 -7.57
C ILE A 415 -19.52 1.89 -7.19
N GLU A 416 -20.26 0.85 -6.85
CA GLU A 416 -21.64 0.89 -6.41
C GLU A 416 -21.72 0.70 -4.88
N ASN A 417 -22.76 1.23 -4.27
CA ASN A 417 -23.01 1.12 -2.82
C ASN A 417 -21.84 1.64 -1.96
N TYR A 418 -21.12 2.67 -2.40
CA TYR A 418 -19.98 3.24 -1.68
C TYR A 418 -20.30 3.45 -0.19
N ILE A 419 -19.43 2.99 0.70
CA ILE A 419 -19.62 3.06 2.14
C ILE A 419 -19.03 4.36 2.68
N GLU A 420 -19.88 5.21 3.25
CA GLU A 420 -19.50 6.49 3.84
C GLU A 420 -19.66 6.45 5.37
N PHE A 421 -18.66 6.97 6.07
CA PHE A 421 -18.73 7.15 7.51
C PHE A 421 -19.39 8.48 7.85
N VAL A 422 -20.45 8.43 8.64
CA VAL A 422 -21.19 9.59 9.12
C VAL A 422 -20.85 9.84 10.58
N ARG A 423 -20.35 11.03 10.87
CA ARG A 423 -20.01 11.46 12.23
C ARG A 423 -21.11 12.22 12.89
N ALA A 424 -21.28 12.01 14.21
CA ALA A 424 -22.07 12.86 15.09
C ALA A 424 -21.17 13.83 15.86
N GLY A 425 -21.72 14.98 16.28
CA GLY A 425 -21.09 15.92 17.20
C GLY A 425 -20.59 17.23 16.59
N GLY A 426 -20.49 18.25 17.40
CA GLY A 426 -20.15 19.63 16.98
C GLY A 426 -21.20 20.24 16.06
N SER A 427 -20.77 20.87 14.97
CA SER A 427 -21.66 21.39 13.92
C SER A 427 -22.09 20.32 12.90
N ARG A 428 -21.71 19.07 13.10
CA ARG A 428 -22.00 17.96 12.19
C ARG A 428 -23.30 17.29 12.59
N VAL A 429 -24.12 17.08 11.60
CA VAL A 429 -25.43 16.43 11.76
C VAL A 429 -25.22 14.93 11.61
N GLY A 430 -25.31 14.19 12.72
CA GLY A 430 -25.22 12.74 12.74
C GLY A 430 -26.46 12.05 12.18
N MET A 431 -26.61 10.79 12.52
CA MET A 431 -27.82 10.02 12.24
C MET A 431 -28.57 9.70 13.52
N ASN A 432 -29.87 9.42 13.41
CA ASN A 432 -30.67 8.95 14.52
C ASN A 432 -30.22 7.55 14.94
N CYS A 433 -29.91 7.34 16.21
CA CYS A 433 -29.40 6.06 16.74
C CYS A 433 -30.34 4.88 16.55
N THR A 434 -31.64 5.14 16.40
CA THR A 434 -32.65 4.09 16.26
C THR A 434 -33.04 3.83 14.80
N THR A 435 -33.17 4.89 14.01
CA THR A 435 -33.65 4.79 12.62
C THR A 435 -32.59 4.89 11.55
N GLY A 436 -31.36 5.34 11.91
CA GLY A 436 -30.30 5.64 10.95
C GLY A 436 -30.58 6.82 10.02
N GLN A 437 -31.67 7.58 10.26
CA GLN A 437 -32.03 8.70 9.41
C GLN A 437 -31.03 9.85 9.59
N LEU A 438 -30.48 10.33 8.47
CA LEU A 438 -29.56 11.47 8.45
C LEU A 438 -30.30 12.78 8.78
N GLY A 439 -29.57 13.73 9.36
CA GLY A 439 -30.07 15.09 9.53
C GLY A 439 -30.85 15.35 10.82
N THR A 440 -30.86 14.43 11.75
CA THR A 440 -31.47 14.67 13.05
C THR A 440 -30.53 15.47 13.97
N SER A 441 -31.08 16.53 14.55
CA SER A 441 -30.40 17.59 15.28
C SER A 441 -29.36 17.14 16.30
N ALA A 442 -28.45 18.07 16.61
CA ALA A 442 -27.46 18.04 17.69
C ALA A 442 -28.13 17.89 19.08
N ALA A 443 -28.54 16.70 19.43
CA ALA A 443 -29.10 16.38 20.73
C ALA A 443 -28.68 14.98 21.14
N PRO A 444 -28.85 14.54 22.37
CA PRO A 444 -28.23 13.31 22.91
C PRO A 444 -28.52 12.01 22.14
N GLU A 445 -29.28 12.07 21.07
CA GLU A 445 -29.69 10.96 20.23
C GLU A 445 -28.92 10.86 18.89
N ALA A 446 -27.94 11.71 18.63
CA ALA A 446 -27.18 11.65 17.39
C ALA A 446 -26.06 10.62 17.45
N CYS A 447 -26.12 9.61 16.59
CA CYS A 447 -25.12 8.57 16.45
C CYS A 447 -24.22 8.81 15.25
N GLN A 448 -23.04 8.23 15.32
CA GLN A 448 -22.17 7.98 14.19
C GLN A 448 -22.40 6.57 13.64
N GLY A 449 -21.97 6.30 12.43
CA GLY A 449 -22.09 4.98 11.80
C GLY A 449 -21.75 5.03 10.33
N VAL A 450 -22.00 3.93 9.63
CA VAL A 450 -21.76 3.83 8.19
C VAL A 450 -23.05 3.61 7.42
N ILE A 451 -23.10 4.21 6.24
CA ILE A 451 -24.20 4.07 5.30
C ILE A 451 -23.66 3.79 3.90
N ASN A 452 -24.47 3.19 3.05
CA ASN A 452 -24.23 3.29 1.62
C ASN A 452 -24.64 4.68 1.15
N LYS A 453 -23.75 5.36 0.46
CA LYS A 453 -24.06 6.64 -0.18
C LYS A 453 -25.09 6.40 -1.26
N ASP A 454 -26.11 7.25 -1.35
CA ASP A 454 -27.12 7.19 -2.41
C ASP A 454 -26.53 7.75 -3.73
N GLU A 455 -25.37 7.24 -4.13
CA GLU A 455 -24.62 7.66 -5.30
C GLU A 455 -23.57 6.62 -5.66
N ASP A 456 -23.48 6.29 -6.94
CA ASP A 456 -22.42 5.44 -7.48
C ASP A 456 -21.28 6.30 -8.05
N PHE A 457 -20.06 5.81 -7.93
CA PHE A 457 -18.87 6.52 -8.38
C PHE A 457 -18.22 5.84 -9.57
N LYS A 458 -17.75 6.66 -10.50
CA LYS A 458 -16.99 6.23 -11.65
C LYS A 458 -15.63 6.91 -11.69
N ILE A 459 -14.55 6.12 -11.76
CA ILE A 459 -13.18 6.60 -11.89
C ILE A 459 -12.70 6.29 -13.31
N LYS A 460 -12.22 7.29 -14.02
CA LYS A 460 -11.65 7.14 -15.38
C LYS A 460 -10.26 7.74 -15.46
N GLY A 461 -9.41 7.12 -16.25
CA GLY A 461 -8.07 7.64 -16.40
C GLY A 461 -7.25 7.03 -17.53
N VAL A 462 -6.05 7.60 -17.66
CA VAL A 462 -5.05 7.20 -18.66
C VAL A 462 -3.71 7.08 -17.96
N GLU A 463 -2.96 6.04 -18.31
CA GLU A 463 -1.60 5.81 -17.86
C GLU A 463 -0.72 5.55 -19.08
N LEU A 464 0.37 6.32 -19.21
CA LEU A 464 1.34 6.22 -20.31
C LEU A 464 2.73 6.04 -19.70
N ALA A 465 3.55 5.19 -20.30
CA ALA A 465 4.96 5.09 -19.94
C ALA A 465 5.84 4.85 -21.18
N ALA A 466 7.06 5.36 -21.08
CA ALA A 466 8.12 5.15 -22.07
C ALA A 466 9.43 4.90 -21.34
N ASP A 467 9.99 3.71 -21.49
CA ASP A 467 11.24 3.30 -20.86
C ASP A 467 12.27 3.03 -21.96
N TYR A 468 13.31 3.86 -22.00
CA TYR A 468 14.42 3.73 -22.94
C TYR A 468 15.69 3.31 -22.22
N LYS A 469 16.35 2.32 -22.77
CA LYS A 469 17.62 1.82 -22.25
C LYS A 469 18.64 1.73 -23.39
N MET A 470 19.79 2.33 -23.17
CA MET A 470 20.91 2.35 -24.12
C MET A 470 22.23 2.24 -23.35
N ASN A 471 22.99 1.14 -23.56
CA ASN A 471 24.30 0.93 -22.90
C ASN A 471 24.26 1.24 -21.39
N ASN A 472 24.90 2.36 -21.02
CA ASN A 472 25.04 2.87 -19.66
C ASN A 472 24.05 4.00 -19.31
N PHE A 473 23.06 4.26 -20.17
CA PHE A 473 22.03 5.27 -19.95
C PHE A 473 20.63 4.63 -19.94
N SER A 474 19.77 5.09 -19.04
CA SER A 474 18.34 4.78 -19.05
C SER A 474 17.49 6.00 -18.77
N MET A 475 16.32 6.05 -19.40
CA MET A 475 15.32 7.09 -19.23
C MET A 475 13.94 6.46 -19.10
N GLY A 476 13.23 6.81 -18.03
CA GLY A 476 11.82 6.49 -17.86
C GLY A 476 10.99 7.76 -17.86
N LEU A 477 9.91 7.77 -18.64
CA LEU A 477 8.90 8.83 -18.66
C LEU A 477 7.57 8.20 -18.29
N SER A 478 6.79 8.84 -17.44
CA SER A 478 5.42 8.41 -17.18
C SER A 478 4.46 9.57 -17.02
N TYR A 479 3.23 9.33 -17.43
CA TYR A 479 2.09 10.21 -17.25
C TYR A 479 0.93 9.41 -16.69
N SER A 480 0.25 9.94 -15.68
CA SER A 480 -0.96 9.34 -15.14
C SER A 480 -2.01 10.38 -14.81
N ARG A 481 -3.25 10.05 -15.10
CA ARG A 481 -4.43 10.83 -14.78
C ARG A 481 -5.55 9.91 -14.33
N ALA A 482 -6.18 10.23 -13.20
CA ALA A 482 -7.40 9.61 -12.71
C ALA A 482 -8.37 10.69 -12.25
N ARG A 483 -9.65 10.57 -12.58
CA ARG A 483 -10.72 11.46 -12.13
C ARG A 483 -11.93 10.63 -11.72
N SER A 484 -12.47 10.96 -10.58
CA SER A 484 -13.68 10.34 -10.04
C SER A 484 -14.90 11.25 -10.20
N LYS A 485 -16.06 10.65 -10.36
CA LYS A 485 -17.32 11.40 -10.48
C LYS A 485 -18.48 10.55 -9.99
N GLY A 486 -19.27 11.11 -9.06
CA GLY A 486 -20.57 10.57 -8.68
C GLY A 486 -21.63 10.77 -9.78
N ASP A 487 -22.52 9.83 -9.91
CA ASP A 487 -23.53 9.81 -10.98
C ASP A 487 -24.67 10.80 -10.76
N LYS A 488 -24.98 11.14 -9.50
CA LYS A 488 -26.08 12.06 -9.13
C LYS A 488 -25.58 13.48 -8.89
N THR A 489 -24.57 13.66 -8.08
CA THR A 489 -24.07 14.99 -7.69
C THR A 489 -22.99 15.50 -8.63
N GLY A 490 -22.27 14.58 -9.28
CA GLY A 490 -21.06 14.89 -10.03
C GLY A 490 -19.85 15.15 -9.16
N TYR A 491 -19.94 14.93 -7.85
CA TYR A 491 -18.82 15.13 -6.92
C TYR A 491 -17.77 14.03 -7.04
N SER A 492 -16.54 14.38 -6.71
CA SER A 492 -15.44 13.43 -6.59
C SER A 492 -15.63 12.49 -5.39
N ILE A 493 -15.03 11.29 -5.42
CA ILE A 493 -15.01 10.38 -4.27
C ILE A 493 -14.45 11.10 -3.05
N PRO A 494 -15.18 11.12 -1.93
CA PRO A 494 -14.72 11.75 -0.70
C PRO A 494 -13.52 10.99 -0.13
N SER A 495 -12.61 11.72 0.52
CA SER A 495 -11.56 11.14 1.35
C SER A 495 -12.04 11.08 2.79
N VAL A 496 -11.66 10.04 3.53
CA VAL A 496 -11.91 9.95 4.98
C VAL A 496 -11.23 11.07 5.76
N THR A 497 -10.21 11.69 5.20
CA THR A 497 -9.50 12.85 5.81
C THR A 497 -10.17 14.19 5.50
N GLY A 498 -11.33 14.20 4.84
CA GLY A 498 -12.17 15.39 4.62
C GLY A 498 -11.87 16.20 3.37
N SER A 499 -10.78 15.92 2.65
CA SER A 499 -10.51 16.42 1.30
C SER A 499 -10.88 15.35 0.27
N SER A 500 -10.95 15.70 -1.01
CA SER A 500 -11.13 14.70 -2.07
C SER A 500 -9.90 13.79 -2.18
N SER A 501 -10.13 12.54 -2.56
CA SER A 501 -9.07 11.60 -2.91
C SER A 501 -8.39 11.88 -4.25
N GLU A 502 -8.88 12.85 -5.04
CA GLU A 502 -8.30 13.18 -6.35
C GLU A 502 -6.89 13.77 -6.25
N SER A 503 -6.08 13.39 -7.23
CA SER A 503 -4.74 13.95 -7.45
C SER A 503 -4.67 14.60 -8.83
N GLY A 504 -3.87 15.65 -8.96
CA GLY A 504 -3.58 16.26 -10.26
C GLY A 504 -2.92 15.29 -11.24
N ASP A 505 -2.88 15.67 -12.50
CA ASP A 505 -2.16 14.91 -13.52
C ASP A 505 -0.68 14.83 -13.16
N LYS A 506 -0.13 13.63 -13.13
CA LYS A 506 1.25 13.37 -12.67
C LYS A 506 2.15 13.04 -13.85
N TYR A 507 3.27 13.73 -13.91
CA TYR A 507 4.35 13.51 -14.87
C TYR A 507 5.62 13.14 -14.11
N MET A 508 6.30 12.10 -14.53
CA MET A 508 7.58 11.70 -13.93
C MET A 508 8.62 11.48 -15.01
N VAL A 509 9.83 11.95 -14.73
CA VAL A 509 11.03 11.70 -15.52
C VAL A 509 12.06 11.07 -14.61
N ASN A 510 12.61 9.93 -15.01
CA ASN A 510 13.72 9.27 -14.33
C ASN A 510 14.87 9.13 -15.34
N LEU A 511 16.04 9.65 -15.01
CA LEU A 511 17.25 9.45 -15.79
C LEU A 511 18.27 8.71 -14.93
N ALA A 512 18.97 7.76 -15.51
CA ALA A 512 20.12 7.13 -14.85
C ALA A 512 21.25 6.96 -15.85
N TYR A 513 22.46 7.29 -15.39
CA TYR A 513 23.69 7.22 -16.17
C TYR A 513 24.79 6.54 -15.35
N SER A 514 25.42 5.55 -15.94
CA SER A 514 26.54 4.82 -15.34
C SER A 514 27.83 5.17 -16.10
N PRO A 515 28.54 6.26 -15.73
CA PRO A 515 29.78 6.66 -16.40
C PRO A 515 30.87 5.59 -16.32
N THR A 516 30.83 4.78 -15.28
CA THR A 516 31.70 3.62 -15.07
C THR A 516 30.89 2.45 -14.50
N GLU A 517 31.47 1.26 -14.47
CA GLU A 517 30.86 0.08 -13.82
C GLU A 517 30.64 0.26 -12.32
N THR A 518 31.33 1.20 -11.71
CA THR A 518 31.31 1.44 -10.25
C THR A 518 30.46 2.64 -9.84
N THR A 519 29.99 3.43 -10.79
CA THR A 519 29.28 4.68 -10.50
C THR A 519 27.98 4.74 -11.28
N ASN A 520 26.89 4.99 -10.57
CA ASN A 520 25.59 5.27 -11.15
C ASN A 520 25.07 6.60 -10.61
N ILE A 521 24.65 7.49 -11.49
CA ILE A 521 24.06 8.79 -11.18
C ILE A 521 22.62 8.79 -11.65
N GLY A 522 21.69 9.15 -10.78
CA GLY A 522 20.27 9.25 -11.10
C GLY A 522 19.75 10.65 -10.89
N TRP A 523 18.78 11.04 -11.72
CA TRP A 523 17.97 12.23 -11.54
C TRP A 523 16.51 11.86 -11.71
N ARG A 524 15.67 12.30 -10.79
CA ARG A 524 14.22 12.15 -10.83
C ARG A 524 13.56 13.51 -10.80
N SER A 525 12.55 13.69 -11.62
CA SER A 525 11.66 14.85 -11.58
C SER A 525 10.22 14.37 -11.52
N THR A 526 9.44 14.95 -10.63
CA THR A 526 8.01 14.71 -10.49
C THR A 526 7.29 16.04 -10.55
N TYR A 527 6.43 16.21 -11.55
CA TYR A 527 5.50 17.33 -11.63
C TYR A 527 4.07 16.82 -11.44
N VAL A 528 3.32 17.46 -10.55
CA VAL A 528 1.89 17.19 -10.33
C VAL A 528 1.13 18.48 -10.61
N ALA A 529 0.24 18.44 -11.58
CA ALA A 529 -0.58 19.59 -11.96
C ALA A 529 -1.60 19.93 -10.87
N SER A 530 -2.02 21.18 -10.78
CA SER A 530 -3.12 21.55 -9.88
C SER A 530 -4.41 20.80 -10.24
N VAL A 531 -5.24 20.57 -9.26
CA VAL A 531 -6.57 19.99 -9.45
C VAL A 531 -7.56 20.66 -8.50
N MET A 532 -8.74 20.94 -9.01
CA MET A 532 -9.87 21.41 -8.23
C MET A 532 -10.88 20.25 -8.14
N PRO A 533 -10.85 19.47 -7.06
CA PRO A 533 -11.82 18.40 -6.86
C PRO A 533 -13.21 19.01 -6.68
N ASN A 534 -14.20 18.45 -7.37
CA ASN A 534 -15.59 18.84 -7.15
C ASN A 534 -16.09 18.18 -5.85
N THR A 535 -16.33 18.95 -4.80
CA THR A 535 -16.79 18.45 -3.50
C THR A 535 -18.03 19.17 -3.02
N SER A 536 -18.77 18.59 -2.05
CA SER A 536 -20.00 19.18 -1.51
C SER A 536 -19.77 20.36 -0.59
N ALA A 537 -18.54 20.54 -0.10
CA ALA A 537 -18.28 21.46 1.02
C ALA A 537 -17.69 22.80 0.59
N ASN A 538 -16.69 22.79 -0.23
CA ASN A 538 -16.04 23.94 -0.86
C ASN A 538 -15.07 23.37 -1.90
N ASP A 539 -15.02 23.93 -3.07
CA ASP A 539 -14.00 23.59 -4.06
C ASP A 539 -12.64 24.09 -3.56
N ILE A 540 -11.81 23.17 -3.16
CA ILE A 540 -10.49 23.43 -2.62
C ILE A 540 -9.48 23.01 -3.66
N GLU A 541 -8.79 23.97 -4.27
CA GLU A 541 -7.72 23.69 -5.21
C GLU A 541 -6.54 23.03 -4.49
N LYS A 542 -6.08 21.91 -5.00
CA LYS A 542 -4.77 21.33 -4.67
C LYS A 542 -3.75 21.93 -5.63
N PRO A 543 -2.81 22.76 -5.14
CA PRO A 543 -1.86 23.46 -6.01
C PRO A 543 -0.91 22.50 -6.71
N SER A 544 -0.41 22.91 -7.87
CA SER A 544 0.66 22.18 -8.58
C SER A 544 1.96 22.27 -7.81
N TYR A 545 2.82 21.26 -7.97
CA TYR A 545 4.19 21.27 -7.46
C TYR A 545 5.13 20.48 -8.38
N ASP A 546 6.42 20.79 -8.31
CA ASP A 546 7.48 20.05 -8.98
C ASP A 546 8.66 19.78 -8.03
N VAL A 547 9.08 18.53 -8.01
CA VAL A 547 10.14 18.06 -7.11
C VAL A 547 11.22 17.35 -7.89
N HIS A 548 12.46 17.68 -7.60
CA HIS A 548 13.64 17.11 -8.26
C HIS A 548 14.58 16.49 -7.24
N ASP A 549 15.01 15.28 -7.55
CA ASP A 549 15.99 14.52 -6.76
C ASP A 549 17.20 14.19 -7.62
N ILE A 550 18.39 14.28 -7.06
CA ILE A 550 19.62 13.77 -7.68
C ILE A 550 20.34 12.85 -6.70
N PHE A 551 20.84 11.73 -7.18
CA PHE A 551 21.57 10.79 -6.33
C PHE A 551 22.69 10.08 -7.09
N MET A 552 23.67 9.60 -6.33
CA MET A 552 24.80 8.82 -6.84
C MET A 552 25.00 7.57 -5.97
N ASN A 553 25.21 6.44 -6.63
CA ASN A 553 25.70 5.22 -6.03
C ASN A 553 27.13 4.96 -6.48
N TYR A 554 28.00 4.62 -5.54
CA TYR A 554 29.39 4.31 -5.80
C TYR A 554 29.79 2.97 -5.17
N LEU A 555 30.35 2.06 -5.99
CA LEU A 555 30.82 0.73 -5.59
C LEU A 555 32.34 0.64 -5.87
N PRO A 556 33.20 1.02 -4.92
CA PRO A 556 34.65 1.04 -5.13
C PRO A 556 35.21 -0.38 -5.37
N LYS A 557 35.93 -0.58 -6.48
CA LYS A 557 36.55 -1.89 -6.80
C LYS A 557 37.62 -2.31 -5.77
N GLN A 558 38.19 -1.34 -5.06
CA GLN A 558 39.24 -1.58 -4.06
C GLN A 558 38.72 -2.19 -2.76
N ILE A 559 37.44 -2.02 -2.46
CA ILE A 559 36.78 -2.52 -1.24
C ILE A 559 35.53 -3.28 -1.69
N GLU A 560 35.73 -4.55 -1.97
CA GLU A 560 34.62 -5.42 -2.37
C GLU A 560 33.53 -5.44 -1.30
N GLY A 561 32.26 -5.34 -1.73
CA GLY A 561 31.11 -5.30 -0.84
C GLY A 561 30.76 -3.93 -0.28
N LEU A 562 31.59 -2.90 -0.49
CA LEU A 562 31.26 -1.53 -0.09
C LEU A 562 30.37 -0.86 -1.14
N LYS A 563 29.30 -0.23 -0.68
CA LYS A 563 28.43 0.67 -1.47
C LYS A 563 28.25 1.98 -0.71
N ALA A 564 28.56 3.09 -1.34
CA ALA A 564 28.23 4.42 -0.86
C ALA A 564 27.08 5.00 -1.69
N THR A 565 26.12 5.60 -1.03
CA THR A 565 25.02 6.32 -1.69
C THR A 565 24.96 7.72 -1.12
N VAL A 566 24.85 8.74 -1.98
CA VAL A 566 24.59 10.12 -1.60
C VAL A 566 23.54 10.69 -2.52
N GLY A 567 22.63 11.50 -1.99
CA GLY A 567 21.58 12.16 -2.78
C GLY A 567 21.13 13.46 -2.16
N VAL A 568 20.60 14.34 -3.00
CA VAL A 568 19.88 15.55 -2.59
C VAL A 568 18.44 15.38 -3.09
N TYR A 569 17.54 15.30 -2.16
CA TYR A 569 16.10 15.17 -2.38
C TYR A 569 15.45 16.53 -2.21
N ASN A 570 14.40 16.79 -2.99
CA ASN A 570 13.82 18.13 -3.10
C ASN A 570 14.90 19.19 -3.36
N LEU A 571 15.62 19.04 -4.46
CA LEU A 571 16.84 19.80 -4.79
C LEU A 571 16.64 21.31 -4.74
N PHE A 572 15.47 21.79 -5.14
CA PHE A 572 15.13 23.20 -5.23
C PHE A 572 14.40 23.75 -4.01
N ASP A 573 14.21 22.91 -2.98
CA ASP A 573 13.57 23.31 -1.71
C ASP A 573 12.11 23.74 -1.88
N GLU A 574 11.38 23.02 -2.75
CA GLU A 574 9.97 23.27 -3.02
C GLU A 574 9.13 23.04 -1.76
N ALA A 575 8.31 24.02 -1.39
CA ALA A 575 7.35 23.90 -0.30
C ALA A 575 6.03 23.37 -0.87
N TYR A 576 5.70 22.12 -0.58
CA TYR A 576 4.52 21.48 -1.13
C TYR A 576 3.89 20.48 -0.18
N ALA A 577 2.61 20.21 -0.40
CA ALA A 577 1.94 19.05 0.18
C ALA A 577 1.55 18.07 -0.92
N SER A 578 1.83 16.79 -0.71
CA SER A 578 1.40 15.74 -1.64
C SER A 578 -0.12 15.74 -1.80
N HIS A 579 -0.62 15.57 -3.02
CA HIS A 579 -2.08 15.39 -3.22
C HIS A 579 -2.62 14.11 -2.57
N SER A 580 -1.75 13.22 -2.12
CA SER A 580 -2.09 12.04 -1.32
C SER A 580 -2.13 12.32 0.18
N SER A 581 -1.63 13.47 0.64
CA SER A 581 -1.67 13.94 2.01
C SER A 581 -2.91 14.79 2.25
N ARG A 582 -3.14 15.21 3.48
CA ARG A 582 -4.20 16.16 3.81
C ARG A 582 -3.77 17.57 3.43
N LEU A 583 -4.63 18.26 2.72
CA LEU A 583 -4.50 19.65 2.35
C LEU A 583 -5.64 20.45 2.98
N ASN A 584 -5.31 21.51 3.70
CA ASN A 584 -6.27 22.52 4.11
C ASN A 584 -5.85 23.88 3.53
N PRO A 585 -6.38 24.29 2.39
CA PRO A 585 -5.94 25.52 1.72
C PRO A 585 -6.41 26.81 2.38
N ILE A 586 -7.29 26.71 3.39
CA ILE A 586 -7.75 27.88 4.17
C ILE A 586 -6.80 28.14 5.35
N ASP A 587 -6.05 27.10 5.76
CA ASP A 587 -5.21 27.16 6.94
C ASP A 587 -3.97 26.28 6.75
N ASP A 588 -2.84 26.91 6.44
CA ASP A 588 -1.53 26.25 6.31
C ASP A 588 -1.14 25.46 7.57
N VAL A 589 -1.70 25.84 8.73
CA VAL A 589 -1.48 25.18 10.03
C VAL A 589 -1.99 23.74 10.03
N ALA A 590 -2.93 23.41 9.16
CA ALA A 590 -3.55 22.08 9.09
C ALA A 590 -3.22 21.34 7.78
N THR A 591 -2.18 21.75 7.08
CA THR A 591 -1.68 21.09 5.88
C THR A 591 -0.47 20.22 6.22
N ASP A 592 -0.49 18.98 5.75
CA ASP A 592 0.61 18.01 5.90
C ASP A 592 1.64 18.25 4.79
N PHE A 593 2.57 19.19 5.04
CA PHE A 593 3.63 19.54 4.10
C PHE A 593 4.71 18.47 4.03
N GLU A 594 5.26 18.27 2.83
CA GLU A 594 6.39 17.38 2.61
C GLU A 594 7.71 18.04 3.03
N PRO A 595 8.73 17.26 3.39
CA PRO A 595 10.03 17.80 3.79
C PRO A 595 10.67 18.67 2.70
N GLY A 596 11.31 19.75 3.12
CA GLY A 596 12.17 20.57 2.29
C GLY A 596 13.40 19.80 1.79
N ARG A 597 14.42 20.53 1.32
CA ARG A 597 15.62 19.90 0.80
C ARG A 597 16.31 19.01 1.84
N ASN A 598 16.62 17.78 1.42
CA ASN A 598 17.20 16.77 2.29
C ASN A 598 18.41 16.11 1.64
N ILE A 599 19.58 16.27 2.24
CA ILE A 599 20.81 15.59 1.83
C ILE A 599 20.88 14.27 2.58
N LYS A 600 20.86 13.14 1.85
CA LYS A 600 20.95 11.79 2.43
C LYS A 600 22.24 11.12 1.98
N ALA A 601 22.94 10.53 2.94
CA ALA A 601 24.14 9.73 2.68
C ALA A 601 24.05 8.39 3.40
N SER A 602 24.52 7.33 2.78
CA SER A 602 24.63 6.03 3.44
C SER A 602 25.83 5.22 2.94
N LEU A 603 26.36 4.41 3.86
CA LEU A 603 27.38 3.41 3.59
C LEU A 603 26.81 2.03 3.91
N THR A 604 26.97 1.10 2.97
CA THR A 604 26.60 -0.31 3.16
C THR A 604 27.84 -1.15 2.91
N TYR A 605 28.15 -2.06 3.81
CA TYR A 605 29.23 -3.01 3.65
C TYR A 605 28.73 -4.44 3.83
N GLN A 606 28.95 -5.28 2.81
CA GLN A 606 28.55 -6.68 2.81
C GLN A 606 29.78 -7.58 2.62
N PHE A 607 29.99 -8.51 3.52
CA PHE A 607 31.13 -9.43 3.54
C PHE A 607 30.72 -10.87 3.79
#